data_bbac63c469a09b3a274bca3ab92916ec
#
_entry.id   bbac63c469a09b3a274bca3ab92916ec
#
_cell.length_a   1.000
_cell.length_b   1.000
_cell.length_c   1.000
_cell.angle_alpha   90.00
_cell.angle_beta   90.00
_cell.angle_gamma   90.00
#
_symmetry.space_group_name_H-M   'P 1'
#
loop_
_entity.id
_entity.type
_entity.pdbx_description
1 polymer ?
#
loop_
_entity_poly.entity_id
_entity_poly.type
_entity_poly.pdbx_seq_one_letter_code
_entity_poly.pdbx_strand_id
1 'polypeptide(L)'
;MVLLDELRVTMSDYQKDMDELYEVLGVAAATERYNALQEEIAKEGFWDDLEHSQKVLQESKTLENRINSYKKMQSELEDIITLIELSIEEGETESTPDMNAECDAFIKKLEEMKLASLLTGEYDHSNAILTFHAGAGGTEAQDWAEMLYRMYNRWAERSEEHTSELQSLRRISYAV
;
A
#
# COMPACT_ATOMS: atom_id res chain seq x y z
N MET A 1 -24.44 -9.53 -12.75
CA MET A 1 -25.33 -8.58 -12.07
C MET A 1 -25.32 -8.98 -10.61
N VAL A 2 -24.98 -8.06 -9.75
CA VAL A 2 -24.93 -8.25 -8.29
C VAL A 2 -26.13 -7.52 -7.72
N LEU A 3 -26.78 -8.10 -6.74
CA LEU A 3 -27.91 -7.44 -6.05
C LEU A 3 -27.35 -6.33 -5.16
N LEU A 4 -27.99 -5.17 -5.17
CA LEU A 4 -27.58 -4.01 -4.36
C LEU A 4 -27.54 -4.32 -2.86
N ASP A 5 -28.49 -5.12 -2.35
CA ASP A 5 -28.49 -5.54 -0.95
C ASP A 5 -27.28 -6.39 -0.59
N GLU A 6 -26.85 -7.31 -1.48
CA GLU A 6 -25.64 -8.11 -1.27
C GLU A 6 -24.39 -7.25 -1.33
N LEU A 7 -24.35 -6.31 -2.28
CA LEU A 7 -23.23 -5.38 -2.42
C LEU A 7 -23.11 -4.48 -1.19
N ARG A 8 -24.22 -3.95 -0.67
CA ARG A 8 -24.26 -3.17 0.56
C ARG A 8 -23.68 -3.92 1.75
N VAL A 9 -24.11 -5.18 1.95
CA VAL A 9 -23.59 -6.01 3.04
C VAL A 9 -22.10 -6.24 2.87
N THR A 10 -21.66 -6.58 1.65
CA THR A 10 -20.25 -6.79 1.35
C THR A 10 -19.40 -5.55 1.64
N MET A 11 -19.83 -4.37 1.16
CA MET A 11 -19.09 -3.13 1.39
C MET A 11 -19.12 -2.71 2.87
N SER A 12 -20.22 -2.94 3.58
CA SER A 12 -20.30 -2.67 5.02
C SER A 12 -19.37 -3.56 5.85
N ASP A 13 -19.12 -4.80 5.43
CA ASP A 13 -18.18 -5.69 6.11
C ASP A 13 -16.72 -5.17 6.04
N TYR A 14 -16.36 -4.42 4.96
CA TYR A 14 -15.04 -3.77 4.87
C TYR A 14 -14.83 -2.66 5.91
N GLN A 15 -15.87 -2.21 6.60
CA GLN A 15 -15.69 -1.29 7.74
C GLN A 15 -14.80 -1.90 8.84
N LYS A 16 -14.94 -3.20 9.09
CA LYS A 16 -14.08 -3.91 10.06
C LYS A 16 -12.62 -3.91 9.61
N ASP A 17 -12.41 -4.12 8.31
CA ASP A 17 -11.08 -4.08 7.71
C ASP A 17 -10.46 -2.69 7.81
N MET A 18 -11.26 -1.65 7.68
CA MET A 18 -10.83 -0.26 7.89
C MET A 18 -10.48 0.01 9.37
N ASP A 19 -11.27 -0.53 10.30
CA ASP A 19 -10.98 -0.40 11.74
C ASP A 19 -9.67 -1.12 12.11
N GLU A 20 -9.44 -2.31 11.57
CA GLU A 20 -8.16 -3.02 11.74
C GLU A 20 -6.99 -2.22 11.14
N LEU A 21 -7.16 -1.67 9.96
CA LEU A 21 -6.15 -0.84 9.30
C LEU A 21 -5.84 0.43 10.10
N TYR A 22 -6.84 1.03 10.74
CA TYR A 22 -6.68 2.18 11.64
C TYR A 22 -5.70 1.87 12.78
N GLU A 23 -5.89 0.71 13.43
CA GLU A 23 -5.02 0.27 14.52
C GLU A 23 -3.61 -0.08 14.03
N VAL A 24 -3.50 -0.84 12.92
CA VAL A 24 -2.20 -1.26 12.37
C VAL A 24 -1.38 -0.06 11.90
N LEU A 25 -2.00 0.90 11.25
CA LEU A 25 -1.34 2.15 10.84
C LEU A 25 -1.04 3.09 12.01
N GLY A 26 -1.61 2.83 13.20
CA GLY A 26 -1.44 3.68 14.36
C GLY A 26 -1.94 5.11 14.13
N VAL A 27 -3.07 5.27 13.44
CA VAL A 27 -3.57 6.59 13.00
C VAL A 27 -3.84 7.52 14.18
N ALA A 28 -4.30 6.98 15.33
CA ALA A 28 -4.50 7.76 16.55
C ALA A 28 -3.18 8.38 17.04
N ALA A 29 -2.16 7.56 17.24
CA ALA A 29 -0.85 8.01 17.69
C ALA A 29 -0.17 8.95 16.67
N ALA A 30 -0.35 8.66 15.36
CA ALA A 30 0.15 9.52 14.30
C ALA A 30 -0.53 10.90 14.34
N THR A 31 -1.82 10.96 14.63
CA THR A 31 -2.57 12.22 14.74
C THR A 31 -2.12 13.05 15.96
N GLU A 32 -1.95 12.41 17.11
CA GLU A 32 -1.44 13.08 18.32
C GLU A 32 -0.02 13.65 18.08
N ARG A 33 0.85 12.83 17.49
CA ARG A 33 2.22 13.26 17.19
C ARG A 33 2.25 14.38 16.15
N TYR A 34 1.43 14.29 15.10
CA TYR A 34 1.28 15.34 14.10
C TYR A 34 0.85 16.67 14.73
N ASN A 35 -0.15 16.65 15.61
CA ASN A 35 -0.61 17.86 16.31
C ASN A 35 0.51 18.47 17.19
N ALA A 36 1.25 17.62 17.92
CA ALA A 36 2.38 18.09 18.72
C ALA A 36 3.48 18.74 17.85
N LEU A 37 3.78 18.17 16.67
CA LEU A 37 4.73 18.77 15.72
C LEU A 37 4.20 20.09 15.14
N GLN A 38 2.91 20.21 14.88
CA GLN A 38 2.31 21.49 14.43
C GLN A 38 2.44 22.58 15.52
N GLU A 39 2.24 22.24 16.78
CA GLU A 39 2.47 23.16 17.90
C GLU A 39 3.95 23.56 18.01
N GLU A 40 4.86 22.65 17.74
CA GLU A 40 6.30 22.90 17.74
C GLU A 40 6.72 23.83 16.59
N ILE A 41 6.20 23.59 15.38
CA ILE A 41 6.42 24.43 14.18
C ILE A 41 5.93 25.87 14.40
N ALA A 42 4.86 26.05 15.20
CA ALA A 42 4.26 27.35 15.48
C ALA A 42 5.04 28.19 16.53
N LYS A 43 6.04 27.62 17.22
CA LYS A 43 6.82 28.33 18.25
C LYS A 43 7.78 29.33 17.63
N GLU A 44 7.96 30.47 18.33
CA GLU A 44 9.01 31.42 17.98
C GLU A 44 10.39 30.75 18.09
N GLY A 45 11.26 31.01 17.11
CA GLY A 45 12.61 30.43 17.08
C GLY A 45 12.68 29.03 16.45
N PHE A 46 11.57 28.44 16.02
CA PHE A 46 11.58 27.14 15.34
C PHE A 46 12.53 27.10 14.12
N TRP A 47 12.64 28.20 13.40
CA TRP A 47 13.45 28.32 12.19
C TRP A 47 14.92 28.66 12.45
N ASP A 48 15.33 28.88 13.71
CA ASP A 48 16.70 29.23 14.05
C ASP A 48 17.65 28.04 13.93
N ASP A 49 17.13 26.80 14.10
CA ASP A 49 17.85 25.56 13.85
C ASP A 49 17.33 24.87 12.58
N LEU A 50 18.07 25.05 11.50
CA LEU A 50 17.66 24.56 10.18
C LEU A 50 17.62 23.03 10.10
N GLU A 51 18.55 22.33 10.76
CA GLU A 51 18.63 20.87 10.75
C GLU A 51 17.45 20.26 11.52
N HIS A 52 17.16 20.81 12.70
CA HIS A 52 16.01 20.40 13.49
C HIS A 52 14.70 20.65 12.75
N SER A 53 14.51 21.86 12.19
CA SER A 53 13.31 22.24 11.45
C SER A 53 13.05 21.30 10.27
N GLN A 54 14.08 20.94 9.52
CA GLN A 54 13.94 20.00 8.39
C GLN A 54 13.47 18.63 8.84
N LYS A 55 14.02 18.08 9.93
CA LYS A 55 13.61 16.78 10.49
C LYS A 55 12.15 16.80 10.94
N VAL A 56 11.75 17.84 11.68
CA VAL A 56 10.37 18.02 12.15
C VAL A 56 9.38 18.13 10.99
N LEU A 57 9.72 18.91 9.96
CA LEU A 57 8.87 19.06 8.78
C LEU A 57 8.74 17.75 7.99
N GLN A 58 9.83 16.99 7.84
CA GLN A 58 9.80 15.70 7.18
C GLN A 58 8.96 14.68 7.95
N GLU A 59 9.12 14.62 9.28
CA GLU A 59 8.28 13.76 10.14
C GLU A 59 6.81 14.16 10.04
N SER A 60 6.51 15.46 10.19
CA SER A 60 5.17 16.01 10.07
C SER A 60 4.51 15.64 8.73
N LYS A 61 5.24 15.79 7.62
CA LYS A 61 4.73 15.45 6.28
C LYS A 61 4.45 13.96 6.12
N THR A 62 5.29 13.12 6.69
CA THR A 62 5.10 11.66 6.66
C THR A 62 3.84 11.25 7.43
N LEU A 63 3.64 11.83 8.63
CA LEU A 63 2.45 11.57 9.44
C LEU A 63 1.18 12.11 8.77
N GLU A 64 1.24 13.31 8.20
CA GLU A 64 0.14 13.92 7.45
C GLU A 64 -0.30 13.02 6.29
N ASN A 65 0.65 12.53 5.50
CA ASN A 65 0.36 11.65 4.37
C ASN A 65 -0.31 10.35 4.84
N ARG A 66 0.17 9.74 5.95
CA ARG A 66 -0.42 8.53 6.53
C ARG A 66 -1.87 8.78 6.97
N ILE A 67 -2.11 9.84 7.72
CA ILE A 67 -3.44 10.22 8.21
C ILE A 67 -4.40 10.49 7.03
N ASN A 68 -3.94 11.26 6.05
CA ASN A 68 -4.75 11.63 4.89
C ASN A 68 -5.06 10.42 4.00
N SER A 69 -4.12 9.49 3.83
CA SER A 69 -4.35 8.27 3.07
C SER A 69 -5.45 7.42 3.71
N TYR A 70 -5.42 7.24 5.04
CA TYR A 70 -6.47 6.55 5.76
C TYR A 70 -7.82 7.26 5.65
N LYS A 71 -7.88 8.57 5.92
CA LYS A 71 -9.11 9.36 5.83
C LYS A 71 -9.74 9.32 4.44
N LYS A 72 -8.90 9.36 3.41
CA LYS A 72 -9.36 9.27 2.03
C LYS A 72 -10.02 7.91 1.75
N MET A 73 -9.41 6.82 2.21
CA MET A 73 -10.00 5.48 2.07
C MET A 73 -11.32 5.35 2.83
N GLN A 74 -11.40 5.91 4.03
CA GLN A 74 -12.62 5.91 4.82
C GLN A 74 -13.74 6.67 4.10
N SER A 75 -13.45 7.87 3.58
CA SER A 75 -14.42 8.65 2.80
C SER A 75 -14.86 7.91 1.54
N GLU A 76 -13.95 7.27 0.80
CA GLU A 76 -14.29 6.48 -0.38
C GLU A 76 -15.26 5.33 -0.03
N LEU A 77 -15.06 4.64 1.10
CA LEU A 77 -15.98 3.59 1.57
C LEU A 77 -17.37 4.14 1.92
N GLU A 78 -17.40 5.25 2.67
CA GLU A 78 -18.65 5.92 3.06
C GLU A 78 -19.42 6.40 1.82
N ASP A 79 -18.74 6.97 0.84
CA ASP A 79 -19.32 7.43 -0.42
C ASP A 79 -19.94 6.26 -1.22
N ILE A 80 -19.22 5.13 -1.33
CA ILE A 80 -19.71 3.93 -2.00
C ILE A 80 -20.97 3.38 -1.30
N ILE A 81 -20.93 3.24 0.03
CA ILE A 81 -22.08 2.74 0.78
C ILE A 81 -23.28 3.68 0.60
N THR A 82 -23.06 4.98 0.67
CA THR A 82 -24.10 6.00 0.48
C THR A 82 -24.72 5.90 -0.93
N LEU A 83 -23.89 5.72 -1.96
CA LEU A 83 -24.36 5.57 -3.34
C LEU A 83 -25.24 4.32 -3.49
N ILE A 84 -24.82 3.20 -2.91
CA ILE A 84 -25.61 1.96 -2.92
C ILE A 84 -26.95 2.15 -2.21
N GLU A 85 -26.96 2.81 -1.04
CA GLU A 85 -28.18 3.07 -0.26
C GLU A 85 -29.15 3.97 -1.03
N LEU A 86 -28.66 5.01 -1.69
CA LEU A 86 -29.48 5.90 -2.53
C LEU A 86 -30.11 5.14 -3.71
N SER A 87 -29.36 4.28 -4.39
CA SER A 87 -29.90 3.45 -5.48
C SER A 87 -31.00 2.51 -4.99
N ILE A 88 -30.85 1.92 -3.81
CA ILE A 88 -31.91 1.09 -3.16
C ILE A 88 -33.16 1.94 -2.85
N GLU A 89 -32.99 3.15 -2.32
CA GLU A 89 -34.10 4.06 -2.03
C GLU A 89 -34.85 4.50 -3.29
N GLU A 90 -34.15 4.62 -4.42
CA GLU A 90 -34.75 4.91 -5.73
C GLU A 90 -35.48 3.69 -6.34
N GLY A 91 -35.40 2.54 -5.68
CA GLY A 91 -36.10 1.31 -6.08
C GLY A 91 -35.31 0.46 -7.07
N GLU A 92 -34.02 0.72 -7.25
CA GLU A 92 -33.14 -0.14 -8.01
C GLU A 92 -32.82 -1.43 -7.21
N THR A 93 -32.67 -2.53 -7.90
CA THR A 93 -32.37 -3.85 -7.29
C THR A 93 -31.02 -4.41 -7.70
N GLU A 94 -30.47 -3.92 -8.79
CA GLU A 94 -29.24 -4.42 -9.38
C GLU A 94 -28.20 -3.30 -9.49
N SER A 95 -26.93 -3.66 -9.24
CA SER A 95 -25.81 -2.71 -9.35
C SER A 95 -25.48 -2.39 -10.80
N THR A 96 -25.04 -1.18 -11.05
CA THR A 96 -24.50 -0.78 -12.35
C THR A 96 -23.06 -1.29 -12.54
N PRO A 97 -22.59 -1.46 -13.80
CA PRO A 97 -21.20 -1.83 -14.07
C PRO A 97 -20.19 -0.84 -13.47
N ASP A 98 -20.51 0.47 -13.48
CA ASP A 98 -19.64 1.52 -12.95
C ASP A 98 -19.52 1.41 -11.41
N MET A 99 -20.63 1.16 -10.72
CA MET A 99 -20.64 0.93 -9.27
C MET A 99 -19.81 -0.31 -8.88
N ASN A 100 -19.93 -1.40 -9.64
CA ASN A 100 -19.12 -2.60 -9.39
C ASN A 100 -17.63 -2.31 -9.62
N ALA A 101 -17.28 -1.56 -10.67
CA ALA A 101 -15.88 -1.17 -10.92
C ALA A 101 -15.31 -0.30 -9.81
N GLU A 102 -16.12 0.60 -9.23
CA GLU A 102 -15.72 1.44 -8.09
C GLU A 102 -15.49 0.60 -6.81
N CYS A 103 -16.40 -0.34 -6.52
CA CYS A 103 -16.23 -1.29 -5.42
C CYS A 103 -14.95 -2.13 -5.58
N ASP A 104 -14.72 -2.70 -6.77
CA ASP A 104 -13.53 -3.50 -7.05
C ASP A 104 -12.23 -2.67 -6.93
N ALA A 105 -12.26 -1.41 -7.40
CA ALA A 105 -11.13 -0.50 -7.26
C ALA A 105 -10.83 -0.16 -5.79
N PHE A 106 -11.87 0.06 -4.98
CA PHE A 106 -11.73 0.27 -3.55
C PHE A 106 -11.12 -0.95 -2.85
N ILE A 107 -11.66 -2.14 -3.11
CA ILE A 107 -11.17 -3.40 -2.52
C ILE A 107 -9.68 -3.59 -2.83
N LYS A 108 -9.29 -3.40 -4.10
CA LYS A 108 -7.89 -3.51 -4.52
C LYS A 108 -6.99 -2.52 -3.78
N LYS A 109 -7.40 -1.26 -3.64
CA LYS A 109 -6.64 -0.24 -2.89
C LYS A 109 -6.49 -0.61 -1.41
N LEU A 110 -7.56 -1.15 -0.80
CA LEU A 110 -7.54 -1.58 0.59
C LEU A 110 -6.56 -2.73 0.80
N GLU A 111 -6.57 -3.73 -0.08
CA GLU A 111 -5.63 -4.86 -0.05
C GLU A 111 -4.18 -4.38 -0.22
N GLU A 112 -3.91 -3.48 -1.16
CA GLU A 112 -2.59 -2.88 -1.36
C GLU A 112 -2.12 -2.11 -0.11
N MET A 113 -3.02 -1.34 0.52
CA MET A 113 -2.69 -0.60 1.74
C MET A 113 -2.47 -1.54 2.95
N LYS A 114 -3.26 -2.60 3.09
CA LYS A 114 -3.05 -3.65 4.09
C LYS A 114 -1.70 -4.33 3.88
N LEU A 115 -1.36 -4.69 2.66
CA LEU A 115 -0.06 -5.29 2.34
C LEU A 115 1.10 -4.34 2.67
N ALA A 116 0.98 -3.07 2.29
CA ALA A 116 1.99 -2.05 2.61
C ALA A 116 2.14 -1.84 4.13
N SER A 117 1.05 -1.96 4.91
CA SER A 117 1.10 -1.81 6.37
C SER A 117 1.86 -2.94 7.08
N LEU A 118 2.02 -4.10 6.45
CA LEU A 118 2.83 -5.21 6.98
C LEU A 118 4.35 -4.95 6.83
N LEU A 119 4.73 -4.03 5.95
CA LEU A 119 6.12 -3.65 5.68
C LEU A 119 6.52 -2.51 6.62
N THR A 120 6.88 -2.85 7.86
CA THR A 120 7.21 -1.88 8.93
C THR A 120 8.68 -1.89 9.35
N GLY A 121 9.50 -2.75 8.73
CA GLY A 121 10.92 -2.85 9.01
C GLY A 121 11.70 -1.62 8.54
N GLU A 122 12.83 -1.35 9.18
CA GLU A 122 13.70 -0.19 8.88
C GLU A 122 14.12 -0.13 7.39
N TYR A 123 14.23 -1.29 6.75
CA TYR A 123 14.71 -1.43 5.36
C TYR A 123 13.61 -1.76 4.35
N ASP A 124 12.36 -1.93 4.79
CA ASP A 124 11.26 -2.39 3.92
C ASP A 124 10.91 -1.37 2.82
N HIS A 125 11.23 -0.09 3.03
CA HIS A 125 11.07 0.98 2.04
C HIS A 125 12.31 1.15 1.12
N SER A 126 13.36 0.34 1.34
CA SER A 126 14.60 0.43 0.58
C SER A 126 14.57 -0.50 -0.63
N ASN A 127 15.30 -0.13 -1.68
CA ASN A 127 15.47 -0.99 -2.85
C ASN A 127 16.17 -2.30 -2.46
N ALA A 128 15.64 -3.43 -2.94
CA ALA A 128 16.21 -4.75 -2.68
C ALA A 128 17.07 -5.23 -3.86
N ILE A 129 18.18 -5.89 -3.55
CA ILE A 129 19.01 -6.60 -4.52
C ILE A 129 18.78 -8.09 -4.32
N LEU A 130 18.12 -8.73 -5.29
CA LEU A 130 17.90 -10.17 -5.28
C LEU A 130 19.01 -10.89 -6.04
N THR A 131 19.65 -11.85 -5.40
CA THR A 131 20.67 -12.69 -6.00
C THR A 131 20.27 -14.15 -5.93
N PHE A 132 20.26 -14.85 -7.05
CA PHE A 132 19.91 -16.25 -7.15
C PHE A 132 21.17 -17.10 -7.34
N HIS A 133 21.41 -18.03 -6.43
CA HIS A 133 22.53 -18.95 -6.48
C HIS A 133 22.02 -20.39 -6.62
N ALA A 134 22.50 -21.08 -7.64
CA ALA A 134 22.28 -22.53 -7.73
C ALA A 134 23.06 -23.23 -6.63
N GLY A 135 22.37 -24.15 -5.90
CA GLY A 135 23.02 -24.99 -4.90
C GLY A 135 23.82 -26.15 -5.54
N ALA A 136 24.24 -27.12 -4.71
CA ALA A 136 25.07 -28.27 -5.11
C ALA A 136 24.36 -29.32 -5.99
N GLY A 137 23.15 -29.04 -6.50
CA GLY A 137 22.29 -29.97 -7.26
C GLY A 137 22.60 -30.13 -8.74
N GLY A 138 23.72 -29.63 -9.25
CA GLY A 138 24.08 -29.74 -10.66
C GLY A 138 23.17 -28.93 -11.59
N THR A 139 22.89 -29.45 -12.79
CA THR A 139 22.07 -28.77 -13.82
C THR A 139 20.65 -28.47 -13.37
N GLU A 140 20.03 -29.38 -12.63
CA GLU A 140 18.66 -29.19 -12.12
C GLU A 140 18.57 -28.01 -11.15
N ALA A 141 19.60 -27.78 -10.31
CA ALA A 141 19.64 -26.63 -9.41
C ALA A 141 19.81 -25.31 -10.18
N GLN A 142 20.52 -25.34 -11.30
CA GLN A 142 20.68 -24.18 -12.20
C GLN A 142 19.36 -23.85 -12.91
N ASP A 143 18.66 -24.86 -13.43
CA ASP A 143 17.36 -24.70 -14.07
C ASP A 143 16.32 -24.13 -13.07
N TRP A 144 16.35 -24.61 -11.82
CA TRP A 144 15.48 -24.09 -10.78
C TRP A 144 15.79 -22.62 -10.44
N ALA A 145 17.05 -22.25 -10.29
CA ALA A 145 17.45 -20.88 -10.06
C ALA A 145 17.04 -19.95 -11.20
N GLU A 146 17.16 -20.41 -12.46
CA GLU A 146 16.73 -19.68 -13.64
C GLU A 146 15.20 -19.51 -13.66
N MET A 147 14.45 -20.52 -13.27
CA MET A 147 12.99 -20.46 -13.17
C MET A 147 12.55 -19.42 -12.12
N LEU A 148 13.17 -19.39 -10.95
CA LEU A 148 12.92 -18.39 -9.92
C LEU A 148 13.26 -16.99 -10.40
N TYR A 149 14.40 -16.81 -11.06
CA TYR A 149 14.80 -15.54 -11.65
C TYR A 149 13.76 -15.02 -12.64
N ARG A 150 13.28 -15.86 -13.55
CA ARG A 150 12.21 -15.50 -14.51
C ARG A 150 10.90 -15.16 -13.81
N MET A 151 10.56 -15.87 -12.74
CA MET A 151 9.35 -15.61 -11.95
C MET A 151 9.39 -14.21 -11.32
N TYR A 152 10.49 -13.85 -10.66
CA TYR A 152 10.64 -12.53 -10.03
C TYR A 152 10.74 -11.39 -11.04
N ASN A 153 11.39 -11.60 -12.18
CA ASN A 153 11.40 -10.59 -13.26
C ASN A 153 9.98 -10.30 -13.78
N ARG A 154 9.19 -11.33 -14.04
CA ARG A 154 7.80 -11.15 -14.48
C ARG A 154 6.92 -10.49 -13.41
N TRP A 155 7.20 -10.76 -12.15
CA TRP A 155 6.51 -10.10 -11.05
C TRP A 155 6.86 -8.61 -11.01
N ALA A 156 8.14 -8.27 -11.09
CA ALA A 156 8.61 -6.89 -11.11
C ALA A 156 8.06 -6.10 -12.32
N GLU A 157 8.06 -6.70 -13.52
CA GLU A 157 7.47 -6.09 -14.72
C GLU A 157 5.96 -5.82 -14.55
N ARG A 158 5.23 -6.72 -13.86
CA ARG A 158 3.79 -6.57 -13.63
C ARG A 158 3.46 -5.54 -12.56
N SER A 159 4.28 -5.42 -11.54
CA SER A 159 4.09 -4.46 -10.44
C SER A 159 4.64 -3.07 -10.76
N GLU A 160 5.07 -2.81 -12.01
CA GLU A 160 5.69 -1.54 -12.44
C GLU A 160 6.88 -1.12 -11.55
N GLU A 161 7.40 -2.06 -10.77
CA GLU A 161 8.64 -1.87 -10.03
C GLU A 161 9.76 -1.65 -11.06
N HIS A 162 10.40 -0.50 -10.99
CA HIS A 162 11.51 -0.19 -11.87
C HIS A 162 12.65 -1.18 -11.65
N THR A 163 12.74 -2.20 -12.48
CA THR A 163 13.94 -3.00 -12.61
C THR A 163 14.99 -2.13 -13.29
N SER A 164 15.59 -1.22 -12.53
CA SER A 164 16.72 -0.47 -12.98
C SER A 164 17.88 -1.45 -13.21
N GLU A 165 18.24 -1.61 -14.49
CA GLU A 165 19.38 -2.36 -14.98
C GLU A 165 19.37 -3.86 -14.65
N LEU A 166 18.77 -4.63 -15.53
CA LEU A 166 19.22 -5.97 -15.86
C LEU A 166 20.70 -5.86 -16.32
N GLN A 167 21.61 -5.75 -15.38
CA GLN A 167 22.98 -6.13 -15.66
C GLN A 167 22.92 -7.61 -16.00
N SER A 168 22.96 -7.90 -17.31
CA SER A 168 23.01 -9.25 -17.79
C SER A 168 24.15 -9.94 -17.05
N LEU A 169 23.80 -10.84 -16.14
CA LEU A 169 24.73 -11.79 -15.52
C LEU A 169 25.25 -12.76 -16.61
N ARG A 170 25.94 -12.22 -17.60
CA ARG A 170 26.77 -12.93 -18.53
C ARG A 170 28.18 -13.17 -17.94
N ARG A 171 28.21 -13.51 -16.66
CA ARG A 171 29.40 -14.04 -15.98
C ARG A 171 29.01 -15.18 -15.07
N ILE A 172 28.48 -16.25 -15.64
CA ILE A 172 28.69 -17.56 -15.05
C ILE A 172 30.14 -17.90 -15.38
N SER A 173 31.06 -17.54 -14.49
CA SER A 173 32.41 -18.02 -14.51
C SER A 173 32.38 -19.51 -14.18
N TYR A 174 32.60 -20.35 -15.16
CA TYR A 174 32.95 -21.76 -14.92
C TYR A 174 34.30 -21.77 -14.22
N ALA A 175 34.33 -21.90 -12.89
CA ALA A 175 35.48 -22.34 -12.17
C ALA A 175 35.37 -23.87 -12.05
N VAL A 176 36.23 -24.58 -12.75
CA VAL A 176 36.49 -26.02 -12.65
C VAL A 176 37.07 -26.33 -11.27
#